data_1b471cb1948614c8a87ab93a14c30a4c
#
_entry.id   1b471cb1948614c8a87ab93a14c30a4c
#
_cell.length_a   1.000
_cell.length_b   1.000
_cell.length_c   1.000
_cell.angle_alpha   90.00
_cell.angle_beta   90.00
_cell.angle_gamma   90.00
#
_symmetry.space_group_name_H-M   'P 1'
#
loop_
_entity.id
_entity.type
_entity.pdbx_description
1 polymer ?
#
loop_
_entity_poly.entity_id
_entity_poly.type
_entity_poly.pdbx_seq_one_letter_code
_entity_poly.pdbx_strand_id
1 'polypeptide(L)'
;MSSAPRSSPPDATGNLLRSLDYSVLQQCMHCGMCLPTCPTYVETGRERHSPRGRIALMRAIADGELEVNADFGEEMYYCLGCLACTTACPAGVDYPNLFETARAEIERRGVLDTPKRRGVRWFALRLVFTRPRLLRALGRLLWLWQASGLQGLSRRIGLTRLLPGQLADLEPQTPRIQRHFSDALIAPIERPSGPARHRVAVLTGCVQDLAFSDVNRATVDVLVANGCEVVTPRAQACCGSLHAHNGDAATARELARRQIDAIDPDSVDAIISNAGGCGSHLRHYDHLLADDPVYAARAATWSRKLRDIHEWLAEIGFRKPAAPASAFATEPQRLTYHESCHLCHGQKVSRQPREILRALPGVELRECAEATWCCGSAGIYNITQPETAGWLQQRKVGHVQATGATLVATANPGCHLQLENGLKRATPAGAPVPSVVHPIVLLAQAYAAEAKATDPSSR
;
A
#
# COMPACT_ATOMS: atom_id res chain seq x y z
N MET A 1 -27.37 -3.49 -26.04
CA MET A 1 -27.91 -2.62 -24.98
C MET A 1 -28.48 -3.54 -23.91
N SER A 2 -27.66 -3.93 -22.94
CA SER A 2 -28.11 -4.73 -21.79
C SER A 2 -28.14 -3.79 -20.58
N SER A 3 -29.34 -3.54 -20.08
CA SER A 3 -29.59 -2.73 -18.88
C SER A 3 -29.05 -3.48 -17.67
N ALA A 4 -28.06 -2.90 -16.99
CA ALA A 4 -27.59 -3.37 -15.70
C ALA A 4 -28.75 -3.38 -14.68
N PRO A 5 -28.90 -4.44 -13.86
CA PRO A 5 -29.92 -4.47 -12.82
C PRO A 5 -29.62 -3.39 -11.76
N ARG A 6 -30.65 -2.61 -11.43
CA ARG A 6 -30.58 -1.59 -10.37
C ARG A 6 -30.50 -2.30 -9.03
N SER A 7 -29.41 -2.07 -8.28
CA SER A 7 -29.36 -2.46 -6.88
C SER A 7 -30.39 -1.67 -6.08
N SER A 8 -31.29 -2.35 -5.40
CA SER A 8 -32.21 -1.72 -4.44
C SER A 8 -31.41 -1.16 -3.25
N PRO A 9 -31.80 -0.01 -2.66
CA PRO A 9 -31.14 0.51 -1.47
C PRO A 9 -31.24 -0.51 -0.33
N PRO A 10 -30.20 -0.69 0.48
CA PRO A 10 -30.20 -1.68 1.56
C PRO A 10 -31.29 -1.34 2.56
N ASP A 11 -32.17 -2.31 2.80
CA ASP A 11 -33.14 -2.27 3.88
C ASP A 11 -32.38 -2.11 5.20
N ALA A 12 -32.82 -1.23 6.10
CA ALA A 12 -32.13 -0.92 7.36
C ALA A 12 -31.92 -2.15 8.27
N THR A 13 -32.64 -3.23 8.00
CA THR A 13 -32.56 -4.55 8.66
C THR A 13 -31.79 -5.58 7.82
N GLY A 14 -31.47 -5.27 6.56
CA GLY A 14 -30.83 -6.18 5.60
C GLY A 14 -29.35 -6.46 5.89
N ASN A 15 -28.87 -7.59 5.40
CA ASN A 15 -27.47 -7.99 5.39
C ASN A 15 -26.79 -7.40 4.16
N LEU A 16 -25.64 -6.69 4.31
CA LEU A 16 -24.92 -6.08 3.18
C LEU A 16 -24.47 -7.10 2.13
N LEU A 17 -24.20 -8.36 2.52
CA LEU A 17 -23.88 -9.42 1.57
C LEU A 17 -25.08 -9.81 0.69
N ARG A 18 -26.30 -9.65 1.18
CA ARG A 18 -27.53 -9.83 0.37
C ARG A 18 -27.76 -8.69 -0.63
N SER A 19 -27.25 -7.49 -0.33
CA SER A 19 -27.39 -6.34 -1.24
C SER A 19 -26.40 -6.37 -2.40
N LEU A 20 -25.39 -7.25 -2.36
CA LEU A 20 -24.51 -7.49 -3.50
C LEU A 20 -25.29 -8.12 -4.65
N ASP A 21 -24.84 -7.83 -5.88
CA ASP A 21 -25.27 -8.63 -7.02
C ASP A 21 -24.91 -10.10 -6.76
N TYR A 22 -25.91 -10.96 -6.68
CA TYR A 22 -25.72 -12.37 -6.35
C TYR A 22 -24.79 -13.09 -7.34
N SER A 23 -24.68 -12.60 -8.58
CA SER A 23 -23.74 -13.10 -9.56
C SER A 23 -22.29 -13.05 -9.07
N VAL A 24 -21.91 -12.05 -8.27
CA VAL A 24 -20.58 -11.92 -7.68
C VAL A 24 -20.26 -13.05 -6.71
N LEU A 25 -21.26 -13.46 -5.89
CA LEU A 25 -21.13 -14.62 -5.00
C LEU A 25 -21.09 -15.95 -5.76
N GLN A 26 -21.80 -16.04 -6.89
CA GLN A 26 -21.86 -17.24 -7.72
C GLN A 26 -20.66 -17.44 -8.65
N GLN A 27 -19.87 -16.39 -8.92
CA GLN A 27 -18.68 -16.49 -9.78
C GLN A 27 -17.67 -17.55 -9.29
N CYS A 28 -17.65 -17.86 -8.00
CA CYS A 28 -16.74 -18.87 -7.46
C CYS A 28 -17.18 -20.28 -7.82
N MET A 29 -16.44 -20.93 -8.70
CA MET A 29 -16.67 -22.33 -9.12
C MET A 29 -16.02 -23.36 -8.18
N HIS A 30 -15.47 -22.96 -7.06
CA HIS A 30 -14.77 -23.81 -6.08
C HIS A 30 -13.64 -24.68 -6.64
N CYS A 31 -13.04 -24.31 -7.78
CA CYS A 31 -12.01 -25.09 -8.50
C CYS A 31 -10.66 -25.26 -7.75
N GLY A 32 -10.39 -24.42 -6.74
CA GLY A 32 -9.20 -24.53 -5.90
C GLY A 32 -7.93 -23.87 -6.44
N MET A 33 -7.94 -23.24 -7.62
CA MET A 33 -6.76 -22.58 -8.21
C MET A 33 -6.18 -21.46 -7.33
N CYS A 34 -6.99 -20.87 -6.43
CA CYS A 34 -6.57 -19.87 -5.48
C CYS A 34 -5.85 -20.43 -4.23
N LEU A 35 -5.93 -21.74 -3.97
CA LEU A 35 -5.40 -22.34 -2.74
C LEU A 35 -3.88 -22.21 -2.61
N PRO A 36 -3.05 -22.55 -3.63
CA PRO A 36 -1.60 -22.46 -3.54
C PRO A 36 -1.09 -21.03 -3.40
N THR A 37 -1.90 -20.04 -3.81
CA THR A 37 -1.50 -18.63 -3.77
C THR A 37 -1.92 -17.93 -2.48
N CYS A 38 -2.75 -18.57 -1.67
CA CYS A 38 -3.29 -17.99 -0.44
C CYS A 38 -2.36 -18.25 0.75
N PRO A 39 -1.71 -17.21 1.31
CA PRO A 39 -0.77 -17.41 2.42
C PRO A 39 -1.42 -18.05 3.66
N THR A 40 -2.64 -17.64 4.03
CA THR A 40 -3.33 -18.17 5.21
C THR A 40 -3.77 -19.62 5.03
N TYR A 41 -4.08 -20.05 3.81
CA TYR A 41 -4.37 -21.45 3.53
C TYR A 41 -3.10 -22.32 3.56
N VAL A 42 -2.04 -21.86 2.92
CA VAL A 42 -0.76 -22.60 2.86
C VAL A 42 -0.18 -22.81 4.27
N GLU A 43 -0.34 -21.82 5.16
CA GLU A 43 0.10 -21.93 6.55
C GLU A 43 -0.70 -22.97 7.35
N THR A 44 -2.02 -23.02 7.16
CA THR A 44 -2.89 -23.76 8.09
C THR A 44 -3.50 -25.03 7.49
N GLY A 45 -3.57 -25.14 6.16
CA GLY A 45 -4.26 -26.22 5.46
C GLY A 45 -5.80 -26.25 5.65
N ARG A 46 -6.36 -25.24 6.34
CA ARG A 46 -7.79 -25.20 6.69
C ARG A 46 -8.59 -24.54 5.58
N GLU A 47 -9.66 -25.21 5.13
CA GLU A 47 -10.50 -24.68 4.04
C GLU A 47 -11.12 -23.31 4.37
N ARG A 48 -11.57 -23.09 5.61
CA ARG A 48 -12.12 -21.79 6.05
C ARG A 48 -11.12 -20.63 5.91
N HIS A 49 -9.81 -20.90 5.93
CA HIS A 49 -8.75 -19.92 5.74
C HIS A 49 -8.43 -19.70 4.25
N SER A 50 -9.08 -20.40 3.34
CA SER A 50 -8.92 -20.27 1.90
C SER A 50 -9.83 -19.19 1.30
N PRO A 51 -9.51 -18.64 0.11
CA PRO A 51 -10.40 -17.69 -0.55
C PRO A 51 -11.77 -18.28 -0.87
N ARG A 52 -11.82 -19.49 -1.43
CA ARG A 52 -13.08 -20.15 -1.78
C ARG A 52 -13.89 -20.53 -0.54
N GLY A 53 -13.24 -20.95 0.56
CA GLY A 53 -13.90 -21.22 1.83
C GLY A 53 -14.54 -19.96 2.42
N ARG A 54 -13.84 -18.83 2.38
CA ARG A 54 -14.42 -17.53 2.79
C ARG A 54 -15.59 -17.11 1.93
N ILE A 55 -15.53 -17.31 0.60
CA ILE A 55 -16.65 -17.04 -0.30
C ILE A 55 -17.83 -17.93 0.03
N ALA A 56 -17.62 -19.22 0.34
CA ALA A 56 -18.68 -20.12 0.76
C ALA A 56 -19.38 -19.62 2.03
N LEU A 57 -18.62 -19.14 3.03
CA LEU A 57 -19.19 -18.53 4.25
C LEU A 57 -19.99 -17.27 3.95
N MET A 58 -19.45 -16.37 3.10
CA MET A 58 -20.14 -15.15 2.67
C MET A 58 -21.46 -15.48 1.95
N ARG A 59 -21.44 -16.50 1.09
CA ARG A 59 -22.63 -16.97 0.37
C ARG A 59 -23.68 -17.54 1.33
N ALA A 60 -23.29 -18.42 2.23
CA ALA A 60 -24.20 -18.99 3.22
C ALA A 60 -24.89 -17.91 4.10
N ILE A 61 -24.15 -16.82 4.42
CA ILE A 61 -24.73 -15.66 5.11
C ILE A 61 -25.68 -14.88 4.18
N ALA A 62 -25.33 -14.67 2.92
CA ALA A 62 -26.19 -14.00 1.95
C ALA A 62 -27.49 -14.79 1.72
N ASP A 63 -27.41 -16.13 1.68
CA ASP A 63 -28.56 -17.03 1.52
C ASP A 63 -29.41 -17.16 2.82
N GLY A 64 -28.87 -16.69 3.96
CA GLY A 64 -29.53 -16.76 5.25
C GLY A 64 -29.41 -18.12 5.96
N GLU A 65 -28.49 -18.96 5.50
CA GLU A 65 -28.15 -20.25 6.10
C GLU A 65 -27.24 -20.10 7.33
N LEU A 66 -26.45 -19.02 7.38
CA LEU A 66 -25.61 -18.67 8.51
C LEU A 66 -25.88 -17.23 8.96
N GLU A 67 -25.64 -16.98 10.24
CA GLU A 67 -25.68 -15.65 10.82
C GLU A 67 -24.26 -15.04 10.91
N VAL A 68 -24.20 -13.72 10.83
CA VAL A 68 -22.96 -12.98 11.09
C VAL A 68 -22.66 -13.02 12.59
N ASN A 69 -21.67 -13.80 12.97
CA ASN A 69 -21.22 -13.99 14.35
C ASN A 69 -19.71 -13.70 14.50
N ALA A 70 -19.18 -13.88 15.70
CA ALA A 70 -17.78 -13.62 16.00
C ALA A 70 -16.83 -14.52 15.18
N ASP A 71 -17.15 -15.81 15.02
CA ASP A 71 -16.33 -16.75 14.26
C ASP A 71 -16.20 -16.34 12.79
N PHE A 72 -17.31 -15.92 12.16
CA PHE A 72 -17.28 -15.35 10.82
C PHE A 72 -16.40 -14.10 10.77
N GLY A 73 -16.54 -13.24 11.79
CA GLY A 73 -15.73 -12.03 11.92
C GLY A 73 -14.24 -12.34 11.97
N GLU A 74 -13.83 -13.28 12.81
CA GLU A 74 -12.43 -13.71 12.94
C GLU A 74 -11.90 -14.27 11.63
N GLU A 75 -12.64 -15.13 10.92
CA GLU A 75 -12.23 -15.68 9.63
C GLU A 75 -12.02 -14.61 8.55
N MET A 76 -12.88 -13.60 8.50
CA MET A 76 -12.73 -12.49 7.56
C MET A 76 -11.54 -11.58 7.92
N TYR A 77 -11.26 -11.37 9.20
CA TYR A 77 -10.11 -10.59 9.66
C TYR A 77 -8.79 -11.39 9.66
N TYR A 78 -8.83 -12.70 9.59
CA TYR A 78 -7.66 -13.54 9.35
C TYR A 78 -7.16 -13.47 7.89
N CYS A 79 -7.98 -13.01 6.96
CA CYS A 79 -7.56 -12.74 5.58
C CYS A 79 -6.65 -11.50 5.53
N LEU A 80 -5.52 -11.61 4.82
CA LEU A 80 -4.60 -10.48 4.57
C LEU A 80 -5.17 -9.41 3.61
N GLY A 81 -6.15 -9.76 2.78
CA GLY A 81 -6.57 -8.90 1.68
C GLY A 81 -5.48 -8.69 0.62
N CYS A 82 -4.56 -9.62 0.44
CA CYS A 82 -3.41 -9.49 -0.47
C CYS A 82 -3.76 -9.62 -1.95
N LEU A 83 -4.96 -10.04 -2.29
CA LEU A 83 -5.51 -10.16 -3.65
C LEU A 83 -4.80 -11.19 -4.56
N ALA A 84 -3.91 -12.03 -4.04
CA ALA A 84 -3.24 -13.07 -4.85
C ALA A 84 -4.26 -14.06 -5.47
N CYS A 85 -5.35 -14.31 -4.76
CA CYS A 85 -6.45 -15.15 -5.24
C CYS A 85 -7.17 -14.59 -6.47
N THR A 86 -7.23 -13.26 -6.65
CA THR A 86 -7.85 -12.65 -7.83
C THR A 86 -7.01 -12.88 -9.08
N THR A 87 -5.67 -12.87 -8.95
CA THR A 87 -4.77 -13.15 -10.07
C THR A 87 -4.80 -14.63 -10.47
N ALA A 88 -4.99 -15.53 -9.51
CA ALA A 88 -5.07 -16.97 -9.74
C ALA A 88 -6.45 -17.46 -10.21
N CYS A 89 -7.49 -16.61 -10.13
CA CYS A 89 -8.87 -17.01 -10.39
C CYS A 89 -9.19 -17.01 -11.89
N PRO A 90 -9.48 -18.16 -12.53
CA PRO A 90 -9.88 -18.21 -13.93
C PRO A 90 -11.28 -17.64 -14.17
N ALA A 91 -12.14 -17.64 -13.16
CA ALA A 91 -13.51 -17.11 -13.23
C ALA A 91 -13.59 -15.59 -12.96
N GLY A 92 -12.47 -14.94 -12.61
CA GLY A 92 -12.42 -13.49 -12.40
C GLY A 92 -13.25 -13.01 -11.20
N VAL A 93 -13.34 -13.80 -10.13
CA VAL A 93 -14.11 -13.42 -8.92
C VAL A 93 -13.65 -12.06 -8.38
N ASP A 94 -14.60 -11.14 -8.20
CA ASP A 94 -14.38 -9.84 -7.56
C ASP A 94 -14.24 -9.99 -6.03
N TYR A 95 -13.15 -10.61 -5.62
CA TYR A 95 -12.85 -10.86 -4.21
C TYR A 95 -12.66 -9.58 -3.38
N PRO A 96 -12.07 -8.48 -3.90
CA PRO A 96 -11.99 -7.22 -3.18
C PRO A 96 -13.34 -6.71 -2.68
N ASN A 97 -14.35 -6.71 -3.54
CA ASN A 97 -15.71 -6.28 -3.20
C ASN A 97 -16.34 -7.18 -2.13
N LEU A 98 -16.25 -8.51 -2.29
CA LEU A 98 -16.74 -9.48 -1.32
C LEU A 98 -16.09 -9.30 0.06
N PHE A 99 -14.78 -9.15 0.08
CA PHE A 99 -13.99 -9.01 1.30
C PHE A 99 -14.30 -7.71 2.05
N GLU A 100 -14.36 -6.57 1.36
CA GLU A 100 -14.67 -5.28 1.97
C GLU A 100 -16.12 -5.22 2.45
N THR A 101 -17.07 -5.76 1.68
CA THR A 101 -18.47 -5.86 2.07
C THR A 101 -18.66 -6.75 3.31
N ALA A 102 -17.99 -7.91 3.37
CA ALA A 102 -18.04 -8.78 4.54
C ALA A 102 -17.52 -8.08 5.79
N ARG A 103 -16.40 -7.37 5.69
CA ARG A 103 -15.85 -6.59 6.81
C ARG A 103 -16.74 -5.42 7.20
N ALA A 104 -17.37 -4.74 6.25
CA ALA A 104 -18.33 -3.68 6.54
C ALA A 104 -19.55 -4.23 7.30
N GLU A 105 -20.03 -5.40 6.93
CA GLU A 105 -21.15 -6.06 7.65
C GLU A 105 -20.77 -6.47 9.07
N ILE A 106 -19.56 -7.02 9.28
CA ILE A 106 -19.02 -7.38 10.59
C ILE A 106 -18.97 -6.16 11.50
N GLU A 107 -18.45 -5.03 11.00
CA GLU A 107 -18.38 -3.77 11.77
C GLU A 107 -19.77 -3.19 12.04
N ARG A 108 -20.67 -3.27 11.08
CA ARG A 108 -22.06 -2.83 11.25
C ARG A 108 -22.80 -3.62 12.33
N ARG A 109 -22.57 -4.93 12.41
CA ARG A 109 -23.16 -5.81 13.44
C ARG A 109 -22.44 -5.73 14.78
N GLY A 110 -21.20 -5.24 14.81
CA GLY A 110 -20.40 -5.12 16.02
C GLY A 110 -20.04 -6.46 16.67
N VAL A 111 -20.03 -7.57 15.93
CA VAL A 111 -19.81 -8.92 16.46
C VAL A 111 -18.42 -9.14 17.06
N LEU A 112 -17.44 -8.30 16.70
CA LEU A 112 -16.10 -8.30 17.26
C LEU A 112 -15.86 -7.12 18.24
N ASP A 113 -16.89 -6.38 18.61
CA ASP A 113 -16.75 -5.17 19.37
C ASP A 113 -16.35 -5.44 20.83
N THR A 114 -15.25 -4.82 21.23
CA THR A 114 -14.86 -4.64 22.63
C THR A 114 -14.62 -3.15 22.88
N PRO A 115 -14.74 -2.65 24.12
CA PRO A 115 -14.47 -1.24 24.44
C PRO A 115 -13.06 -0.81 23.97
N LYS A 116 -12.05 -1.65 24.17
CA LYS A 116 -10.68 -1.42 23.72
C LYS A 116 -10.59 -1.30 22.20
N ARG A 117 -11.17 -2.24 21.45
CA ARG A 117 -11.15 -2.26 19.99
C ARG A 117 -11.86 -1.03 19.43
N ARG A 118 -13.04 -0.67 19.94
CA ARG A 118 -13.77 0.54 19.55
C ARG A 118 -12.96 1.82 19.80
N GLY A 119 -12.34 1.94 20.98
CA GLY A 119 -11.49 3.09 21.32
C GLY A 119 -10.29 3.24 20.40
N VAL A 120 -9.55 2.15 20.14
CA VAL A 120 -8.39 2.15 19.23
C VAL A 120 -8.80 2.49 17.80
N ARG A 121 -9.88 1.89 17.30
CA ARG A 121 -10.40 2.17 15.95
C ARG A 121 -10.85 3.63 15.81
N TRP A 122 -11.60 4.13 16.78
CA TRP A 122 -12.03 5.53 16.77
C TRP A 122 -10.84 6.48 16.78
N PHE A 123 -9.88 6.29 17.67
CA PHE A 123 -8.70 7.13 17.77
C PHE A 123 -7.84 7.07 16.48
N ALA A 124 -7.46 5.87 16.05
CA ALA A 124 -6.60 5.72 14.88
C ALA A 124 -7.35 6.09 13.59
N LEU A 125 -8.42 5.37 13.26
CA LEU A 125 -9.07 5.49 11.95
C LEU A 125 -9.87 6.79 11.83
N ARG A 126 -10.71 7.14 12.83
CA ARG A 126 -11.62 8.28 12.70
C ARG A 126 -11.06 9.60 13.19
N LEU A 127 -10.08 9.61 14.12
CA LEU A 127 -9.50 10.85 14.60
C LEU A 127 -8.19 11.18 13.88
N VAL A 128 -7.20 10.30 13.90
CA VAL A 128 -5.85 10.59 13.44
C VAL A 128 -5.77 10.56 11.90
N PHE A 129 -6.16 9.46 11.25
CA PHE A 129 -6.01 9.31 9.81
C PHE A 129 -6.96 10.14 8.95
N THR A 130 -8.06 10.66 9.52
CA THR A 130 -8.96 11.59 8.81
C THR A 130 -8.52 13.05 8.89
N ARG A 131 -7.54 13.37 9.76
CA ARG A 131 -7.07 14.75 10.03
C ARG A 131 -5.59 14.90 9.71
N PRO A 132 -5.22 15.26 8.47
CA PRO A 132 -3.81 15.36 8.06
C PRO A 132 -2.97 16.27 8.95
N ARG A 133 -3.54 17.39 9.46
CA ARG A 133 -2.84 18.31 10.38
C ARG A 133 -2.49 17.63 11.70
N LEU A 134 -3.42 16.86 12.28
CA LEU A 134 -3.17 16.12 13.52
C LEU A 134 -2.13 15.03 13.31
N LEU A 135 -2.26 14.25 12.22
CA LEU A 135 -1.32 13.20 11.87
C LEU A 135 0.11 13.77 11.74
N ARG A 136 0.27 14.90 11.04
CA ARG A 136 1.55 15.59 10.91
C ARG A 136 2.09 16.13 12.23
N ALA A 137 1.23 16.67 13.09
CA ALA A 137 1.64 17.13 14.42
C ALA A 137 2.17 15.96 15.27
N LEU A 138 1.48 14.83 15.28
CA LEU A 138 1.95 13.59 15.94
C LEU A 138 3.25 13.08 15.30
N GLY A 139 3.37 13.13 13.99
CA GLY A 139 4.61 12.81 13.28
C GLY A 139 5.78 13.68 13.71
N ARG A 140 5.59 15.02 13.86
CA ARG A 140 6.64 15.94 14.35
C ARG A 140 7.03 15.66 15.80
N LEU A 141 6.08 15.33 16.66
CA LEU A 141 6.38 14.94 18.04
C LEU A 141 7.19 13.65 18.08
N LEU A 142 6.82 12.68 17.28
CA LEU A 142 7.56 11.41 17.16
C LEU A 142 8.96 11.64 16.58
N TRP A 143 9.11 12.49 15.57
CA TRP A 143 10.40 12.88 15.05
C TRP A 143 11.28 13.54 16.12
N LEU A 144 10.75 14.48 16.90
CA LEU A 144 11.48 15.11 18.02
C LEU A 144 11.95 14.06 19.03
N TRP A 145 11.09 13.12 19.41
CA TRP A 145 11.42 12.01 20.28
C TRP A 145 12.56 11.16 19.74
N GLN A 146 12.57 10.88 18.44
CA GLN A 146 13.62 10.13 17.76
C GLN A 146 14.91 10.95 17.64
N ALA A 147 14.82 12.20 17.20
CA ALA A 147 15.97 13.08 16.93
C ALA A 147 16.68 13.55 18.20
N SER A 148 15.96 13.70 19.33
CA SER A 148 16.55 14.05 20.62
C SER A 148 17.36 12.92 21.28
N GLY A 149 17.30 11.70 20.73
CA GLY A 149 17.92 10.51 21.33
C GLY A 149 17.15 9.90 22.52
N LEU A 150 16.03 10.52 22.93
CA LEU A 150 15.19 10.02 24.02
C LEU A 150 14.66 8.61 23.74
N GLN A 151 14.35 8.29 22.48
CA GLN A 151 13.97 6.93 22.08
C GLN A 151 15.10 5.94 22.36
N GLY A 152 16.33 6.26 21.97
CA GLY A 152 17.51 5.42 22.23
C GLY A 152 17.78 5.25 23.73
N LEU A 153 17.66 6.33 24.49
CA LEU A 153 17.83 6.30 25.96
C LEU A 153 16.75 5.42 26.61
N SER A 154 15.47 5.63 26.26
CA SER A 154 14.36 4.84 26.83
C SER A 154 14.47 3.33 26.52
N ARG A 155 14.97 2.97 25.33
CA ARG A 155 15.29 1.58 24.98
C ARG A 155 16.43 1.02 25.83
N ARG A 156 17.52 1.79 26.03
CA ARG A 156 18.68 1.37 26.84
C ARG A 156 18.32 1.12 28.29
N ILE A 157 17.52 1.99 28.91
CA ILE A 157 17.07 1.84 30.30
C ILE A 157 15.89 0.89 30.48
N GLY A 158 15.39 0.29 29.39
CA GLY A 158 14.29 -0.67 29.42
C GLY A 158 12.90 -0.06 29.63
N LEU A 159 12.76 1.28 29.58
CA LEU A 159 11.48 1.97 29.79
C LEU A 159 10.41 1.55 28.77
N THR A 160 10.81 1.27 27.53
CA THR A 160 9.92 0.80 26.48
C THR A 160 9.28 -0.56 26.76
N ARG A 161 9.92 -1.40 27.63
CA ARG A 161 9.37 -2.69 28.05
C ARG A 161 8.21 -2.56 29.06
N LEU A 162 8.07 -1.38 29.67
CA LEU A 162 6.97 -1.06 30.60
C LEU A 162 5.70 -0.61 29.85
N LEU A 163 5.75 -0.44 28.55
CA LEU A 163 4.57 -0.12 27.74
C LEU A 163 3.55 -1.28 27.83
N PRO A 164 2.25 -0.97 27.96
CA PRO A 164 1.23 -1.97 28.17
C PRO A 164 1.02 -2.85 26.91
N GLY A 165 0.99 -4.17 27.11
CA GLY A 165 0.63 -5.17 26.11
C GLY A 165 1.43 -5.06 24.80
N GLN A 166 0.75 -5.11 23.69
CA GLN A 166 1.36 -5.10 22.35
C GLN A 166 2.17 -3.82 22.01
N LEU A 167 2.04 -2.72 22.77
CA LEU A 167 2.79 -1.50 22.49
C LEU A 167 4.30 -1.68 22.70
N ALA A 168 4.71 -2.55 23.63
CA ALA A 168 6.12 -2.88 23.83
C ALA A 168 6.72 -3.60 22.60
N ASP A 169 5.94 -4.45 21.93
CA ASP A 169 6.35 -5.18 20.72
C ASP A 169 6.32 -4.31 19.47
N LEU A 170 5.44 -3.30 19.43
CA LEU A 170 5.28 -2.37 18.31
C LEU A 170 6.30 -1.23 18.34
N GLU A 171 6.76 -0.82 19.52
CA GLU A 171 7.70 0.29 19.64
C GLU A 171 8.98 0.09 18.83
N PRO A 172 9.66 -1.09 18.83
CA PRO A 172 10.82 -1.33 17.99
C PRO A 172 10.55 -1.26 16.47
N GLN A 173 9.29 -1.45 16.08
CA GLN A 173 8.83 -1.42 14.69
C GLN A 173 8.40 -0.02 14.23
N THR A 174 8.46 0.98 15.14
CA THR A 174 8.10 2.36 14.81
C THR A 174 8.97 2.89 13.66
N PRO A 175 8.37 3.39 12.57
CA PRO A 175 9.11 3.91 11.44
C PRO A 175 9.96 5.12 11.84
N ARG A 176 11.09 5.31 11.19
CA ARG A 176 11.86 6.54 11.29
C ARG A 176 11.08 7.65 10.58
N ILE A 177 10.76 8.72 11.32
CA ILE A 177 10.04 9.86 10.78
C ILE A 177 11.02 10.83 10.11
N GLN A 178 10.66 11.32 8.94
CA GLN A 178 11.46 12.28 8.18
C GLN A 178 11.42 13.68 8.84
N ARG A 179 12.54 14.39 8.76
CA ARG A 179 12.65 15.76 9.28
C ARG A 179 11.73 16.74 8.54
N HIS A 180 11.67 16.59 7.23
CA HIS A 180 10.87 17.41 6.34
C HIS A 180 9.81 16.55 5.66
N PHE A 181 8.55 16.99 5.69
CA PHE A 181 7.46 16.34 4.98
C PHE A 181 7.37 16.89 3.55
N SER A 182 6.57 16.28 2.71
CA SER A 182 6.50 16.60 1.28
C SER A 182 6.20 18.06 0.98
N ASP A 183 5.42 18.75 1.83
CA ASP A 183 5.10 20.16 1.66
C ASP A 183 6.30 21.11 1.85
N ALA A 184 7.35 20.65 2.55
CA ALA A 184 8.60 21.38 2.69
C ALA A 184 9.64 21.02 1.59
N LEU A 185 9.46 19.87 0.93
CA LEU A 185 10.39 19.35 -0.07
C LEU A 185 9.94 19.60 -1.51
N ILE A 186 8.64 19.77 -1.73
CA ILE A 186 8.02 19.80 -3.06
C ILE A 186 7.22 21.09 -3.20
N ALA A 187 7.44 21.85 -4.27
CA ALA A 187 6.63 23.00 -4.60
C ALA A 187 5.23 22.57 -5.10
N PRO A 188 4.19 23.39 -4.96
CA PRO A 188 2.85 23.06 -5.46
C PRO A 188 2.80 22.74 -6.95
N ILE A 189 3.66 23.36 -7.74
CA ILE A 189 3.85 23.10 -9.17
C ILE A 189 5.36 23.11 -9.46
N GLU A 190 5.83 22.03 -10.07
CA GLU A 190 7.21 21.93 -10.55
C GLU A 190 7.22 21.60 -12.05
N ARG A 191 8.11 22.26 -12.79
CA ARG A 191 8.16 22.19 -14.25
C ARG A 191 9.50 21.67 -14.75
N PRO A 192 9.49 20.95 -15.89
CA PRO A 192 10.73 20.60 -16.57
C PRO A 192 11.43 21.87 -17.09
N SER A 193 12.74 21.77 -17.34
CA SER A 193 13.53 22.86 -17.93
C SER A 193 13.16 23.21 -19.38
N GLY A 194 12.43 22.34 -20.07
CA GLY A 194 11.88 22.54 -21.41
C GLY A 194 10.34 22.55 -21.42
N PRO A 195 9.71 22.50 -22.60
CA PRO A 195 8.24 22.40 -22.69
C PRO A 195 7.74 21.14 -22.00
N ALA A 196 6.70 21.28 -21.17
CA ALA A 196 6.06 20.16 -20.55
C ALA A 196 5.31 19.31 -21.60
N ARG A 197 5.53 18.02 -21.61
CA ARG A 197 4.85 17.06 -22.50
C ARG A 197 3.58 16.50 -21.87
N HIS A 198 3.57 16.44 -20.55
CA HIS A 198 2.49 15.89 -19.73
C HIS A 198 2.29 16.75 -18.49
N ARG A 199 1.06 16.80 -18.01
CA ARG A 199 0.72 17.41 -16.73
C ARG A 199 0.16 16.34 -15.80
N VAL A 200 0.81 16.11 -14.65
CA VAL A 200 0.43 15.04 -13.72
C VAL A 200 0.25 15.57 -12.31
N ALA A 201 -0.66 14.95 -11.55
CA ALA A 201 -0.79 15.21 -10.12
C ALA A 201 -0.11 14.10 -9.31
N VAL A 202 0.63 14.45 -8.26
CA VAL A 202 1.29 13.49 -7.38
C VAL A 202 0.57 13.40 -6.03
N LEU A 203 0.29 12.18 -5.62
CA LEU A 203 -0.27 11.85 -4.30
C LEU A 203 0.84 11.62 -3.29
N THR A 204 0.87 12.41 -2.22
CA THR A 204 1.89 12.32 -1.17
C THR A 204 1.57 11.28 -0.09
N GLY A 205 0.29 10.86 0.00
CA GLY A 205 -0.18 9.89 0.97
C GLY A 205 -0.21 10.41 2.41
N CYS A 206 -0.38 9.50 3.36
CA CYS A 206 -0.40 9.81 4.79
C CYS A 206 0.87 9.30 5.51
N VAL A 207 1.00 7.98 5.71
CA VAL A 207 2.23 7.38 6.27
C VAL A 207 3.43 7.60 5.34
N GLN A 208 3.19 7.58 4.02
CA GLN A 208 4.19 7.87 3.00
C GLN A 208 4.79 9.26 3.21
N ASP A 209 3.96 10.28 3.47
CA ASP A 209 4.42 11.65 3.73
C ASP A 209 5.26 11.78 5.00
N LEU A 210 4.97 11.01 6.05
CA LEU A 210 5.67 11.08 7.32
C LEU A 210 7.02 10.33 7.32
N ALA A 211 7.04 9.13 6.76
CA ALA A 211 8.18 8.22 6.86
C ALA A 211 9.01 8.14 5.56
N PHE A 212 8.44 8.53 4.43
CA PHE A 212 9.01 8.36 3.09
C PHE A 212 8.78 9.60 2.20
N SER A 213 8.87 10.80 2.77
CA SER A 213 8.77 12.05 2.00
C SER A 213 9.89 12.22 0.97
N ASP A 214 11.02 11.58 1.19
CA ASP A 214 12.13 11.44 0.23
C ASP A 214 11.72 10.66 -1.03
N VAL A 215 10.88 9.61 -0.89
CA VAL A 215 10.31 8.89 -2.03
C VAL A 215 9.36 9.81 -2.83
N ASN A 216 8.58 10.64 -2.14
CA ASN A 216 7.72 11.62 -2.81
C ASN A 216 8.55 12.66 -3.58
N ARG A 217 9.64 13.16 -2.97
CA ARG A 217 10.58 14.06 -3.65
C ARG A 217 11.20 13.39 -4.88
N ALA A 218 11.73 12.18 -4.72
CA ALA A 218 12.30 11.41 -5.81
C ALA A 218 11.28 11.15 -6.95
N THR A 219 10.01 10.92 -6.60
CA THR A 219 8.92 10.76 -7.58
C THR A 219 8.77 12.01 -8.43
N VAL A 220 8.74 13.19 -7.80
CA VAL A 220 8.62 14.47 -8.52
C VAL A 220 9.87 14.75 -9.36
N ASP A 221 11.07 14.52 -8.83
CA ASP A 221 12.33 14.69 -9.56
C ASP A 221 12.35 13.86 -10.84
N VAL A 222 11.96 12.59 -10.74
CA VAL A 222 11.93 11.68 -11.90
C VAL A 222 10.87 12.12 -12.92
N LEU A 223 9.69 12.53 -12.48
CA LEU A 223 8.64 13.01 -13.38
C LEU A 223 9.07 14.28 -14.14
N VAL A 224 9.65 15.24 -13.42
CA VAL A 224 10.18 16.48 -14.01
C VAL A 224 11.29 16.18 -15.02
N ALA A 225 12.24 15.29 -14.66
CA ALA A 225 13.31 14.85 -15.56
C ALA A 225 12.81 14.12 -16.82
N ASN A 226 11.60 13.59 -16.77
CA ASN A 226 10.92 12.93 -17.90
C ASN A 226 9.91 13.86 -18.61
N GLY A 227 9.98 15.19 -18.40
CA GLY A 227 9.21 16.18 -19.14
C GLY A 227 7.78 16.37 -18.65
N CYS A 228 7.49 16.02 -17.38
CA CYS A 228 6.18 16.26 -16.79
C CYS A 228 6.14 17.57 -15.99
N GLU A 229 5.11 18.39 -16.18
CA GLU A 229 4.71 19.38 -15.19
C GLU A 229 4.01 18.64 -14.06
N VAL A 230 4.50 18.79 -12.82
CA VAL A 230 4.00 18.08 -11.65
C VAL A 230 3.23 19.02 -10.75
N VAL A 231 1.97 18.68 -10.47
CA VAL A 231 1.11 19.37 -9.51
C VAL A 231 1.03 18.55 -8.23
N THR A 232 1.36 19.15 -7.10
CA THR A 232 1.30 18.50 -5.78
C THR A 232 0.43 19.34 -4.85
N PRO A 233 -0.90 19.13 -4.83
CA PRO A 233 -1.81 19.89 -3.98
C PRO A 233 -1.48 19.70 -2.50
N ARG A 234 -1.54 20.78 -1.72
CA ARG A 234 -1.26 20.73 -0.28
C ARG A 234 -2.40 20.16 0.56
N ALA A 235 -3.62 20.22 0.04
CA ALA A 235 -4.85 19.82 0.73
C ALA A 235 -5.21 18.33 0.50
N GLN A 236 -4.20 17.45 0.49
CA GLN A 236 -4.43 16.03 0.29
C GLN A 236 -4.89 15.33 1.57
N ALA A 237 -5.74 14.32 1.42
CA ALA A 237 -6.21 13.45 2.51
C ALA A 237 -5.54 12.06 2.43
N CYS A 238 -5.86 11.19 3.39
CA CYS A 238 -5.57 9.76 3.27
C CYS A 238 -6.37 9.17 2.09
N CYS A 239 -5.82 8.19 1.39
CA CYS A 239 -6.52 7.50 0.30
C CYS A 239 -7.78 6.73 0.74
N GLY A 240 -7.95 6.44 2.03
CA GLY A 240 -9.09 5.68 2.54
C GLY A 240 -8.91 4.15 2.55
N SER A 241 -7.86 3.62 1.93
CA SER A 241 -7.61 2.17 1.84
C SER A 241 -7.66 1.47 3.21
N LEU A 242 -7.05 2.08 4.23
CA LEU A 242 -7.04 1.53 5.58
C LEU A 242 -8.45 1.44 6.18
N HIS A 243 -9.33 2.40 5.84
CA HIS A 243 -10.72 2.43 6.29
C HIS A 243 -11.56 1.37 5.58
N ALA A 244 -11.51 1.30 4.26
CA ALA A 244 -12.22 0.32 3.45
C ALA A 244 -11.84 -1.11 3.85
N HIS A 245 -10.54 -1.42 3.91
CA HIS A 245 -10.05 -2.74 4.31
C HIS A 245 -10.37 -3.13 5.76
N ASN A 246 -10.74 -2.17 6.61
CA ASN A 246 -11.19 -2.41 7.98
C ASN A 246 -12.70 -2.20 8.16
N GLY A 247 -13.49 -2.22 7.08
CA GLY A 247 -14.95 -2.19 7.13
C GLY A 247 -15.58 -0.82 7.44
N ASP A 248 -14.78 0.28 7.43
CA ASP A 248 -15.31 1.65 7.59
C ASP A 248 -15.52 2.31 6.21
N ALA A 249 -16.44 1.73 5.44
CA ALA A 249 -16.76 2.19 4.09
C ALA A 249 -17.24 3.64 4.06
N ALA A 250 -17.99 4.09 5.06
CA ALA A 250 -18.48 5.46 5.14
C ALA A 250 -17.34 6.49 5.20
N THR A 251 -16.34 6.26 6.07
CA THR A 251 -15.17 7.13 6.16
C THR A 251 -14.29 7.02 4.91
N ALA A 252 -14.17 5.83 4.29
CA ALA A 252 -13.45 5.65 3.03
C ALA A 252 -14.08 6.49 1.91
N ARG A 253 -15.41 6.50 1.77
CA ARG A 253 -16.16 7.34 0.81
C ARG A 253 -15.93 8.83 1.04
N GLU A 254 -15.95 9.28 2.30
CA GLU A 254 -15.65 10.69 2.64
C GLU A 254 -14.23 11.09 2.23
N LEU A 255 -13.24 10.25 2.51
CA LEU A 255 -11.86 10.49 2.14
C LEU A 255 -11.66 10.49 0.62
N ALA A 256 -12.36 9.61 -0.11
CA ALA A 256 -12.34 9.59 -1.57
C ALA A 256 -12.89 10.90 -2.16
N ARG A 257 -14.01 11.42 -1.65
CA ARG A 257 -14.55 12.73 -2.07
C ARG A 257 -13.53 13.85 -1.86
N ARG A 258 -12.90 13.89 -0.67
CA ARG A 258 -11.87 14.89 -0.35
C ARG A 258 -10.66 14.82 -1.28
N GLN A 259 -10.24 13.62 -1.70
CA GLN A 259 -9.15 13.45 -2.65
C GLN A 259 -9.54 13.94 -4.06
N ILE A 260 -10.76 13.63 -4.51
CA ILE A 260 -11.30 14.08 -5.79
C ILE A 260 -11.44 15.61 -5.81
N ASP A 261 -11.80 16.23 -4.67
CA ASP A 261 -11.88 17.70 -4.57
C ASP A 261 -10.50 18.36 -4.53
N ALA A 262 -9.48 17.67 -4.00
CA ALA A 262 -8.12 18.19 -3.96
C ALA A 262 -7.43 18.15 -5.33
N ILE A 263 -7.81 17.24 -6.21
CA ILE A 263 -7.23 17.05 -7.55
C ILE A 263 -8.38 16.88 -8.53
N ASP A 264 -8.63 17.90 -9.32
CA ASP A 264 -9.57 17.78 -10.45
C ASP A 264 -8.98 16.84 -11.51
N PRO A 265 -9.61 15.68 -11.74
CA PRO A 265 -9.08 14.71 -12.70
C PRO A 265 -9.04 15.25 -14.14
N ASP A 266 -9.87 16.23 -14.49
CA ASP A 266 -9.90 16.80 -15.85
C ASP A 266 -8.76 17.80 -16.09
N SER A 267 -8.10 18.27 -15.04
CA SER A 267 -6.98 19.22 -15.12
C SER A 267 -5.62 18.59 -15.39
N VAL A 268 -5.51 17.24 -15.38
CA VAL A 268 -4.25 16.50 -15.50
C VAL A 268 -4.39 15.30 -16.46
N ASP A 269 -3.26 14.86 -17.03
CA ASP A 269 -3.21 13.68 -17.88
C ASP A 269 -3.25 12.39 -17.06
N ALA A 270 -2.56 12.39 -15.90
CA ALA A 270 -2.55 11.27 -14.97
C ALA A 270 -2.46 11.72 -13.51
N ILE A 271 -2.93 10.86 -12.61
CA ILE A 271 -2.80 11.00 -11.16
C ILE A 271 -1.84 9.92 -10.69
N ILE A 272 -0.72 10.31 -10.11
CA ILE A 272 0.40 9.41 -9.81
C ILE A 272 0.41 9.01 -8.35
N SER A 273 0.41 7.70 -8.10
CA SER A 273 0.69 7.10 -6.80
C SER A 273 2.04 6.37 -6.84
N ASN A 274 2.82 6.47 -5.77
CA ASN A 274 4.07 5.74 -5.57
C ASN A 274 3.97 4.71 -4.43
N ALA A 275 2.75 4.35 -4.03
CA ALA A 275 2.49 3.42 -2.94
C ALA A 275 1.45 2.37 -3.37
N GLY A 276 1.89 1.13 -3.56
CA GLY A 276 1.07 0.05 -4.12
C GLY A 276 -0.27 -0.16 -3.41
N GLY A 277 -0.28 -0.10 -2.06
CA GLY A 277 -1.51 -0.23 -1.26
C GLY A 277 -2.50 0.91 -1.48
N CYS A 278 -2.01 2.14 -1.54
CA CYS A 278 -2.86 3.30 -1.84
C CYS A 278 -3.38 3.24 -3.27
N GLY A 279 -2.49 3.02 -4.25
CA GLY A 279 -2.85 2.97 -5.67
C GLY A 279 -3.91 1.92 -5.99
N SER A 280 -3.83 0.75 -5.37
CA SER A 280 -4.85 -0.30 -5.55
C SER A 280 -6.25 0.17 -5.14
N HIS A 281 -6.37 0.82 -3.98
CA HIS A 281 -7.66 1.33 -3.51
C HIS A 281 -8.16 2.53 -4.33
N LEU A 282 -7.25 3.45 -4.68
CA LEU A 282 -7.56 4.63 -5.49
C LEU A 282 -8.11 4.28 -6.89
N ARG A 283 -7.72 3.14 -7.45
CA ARG A 283 -8.25 2.64 -8.74
C ARG A 283 -9.71 2.21 -8.66
N HIS A 284 -10.23 1.98 -7.45
CA HIS A 284 -11.59 1.52 -7.21
C HIS A 284 -12.50 2.61 -6.64
N TYR A 285 -12.13 3.89 -6.78
CA TYR A 285 -13.01 5.00 -6.37
C TYR A 285 -14.29 5.06 -7.19
N ASP A 286 -14.28 4.62 -8.45
CA ASP A 286 -15.45 4.45 -9.31
C ASP A 286 -16.47 3.47 -8.69
N HIS A 287 -16.02 2.32 -8.17
CA HIS A 287 -16.88 1.38 -7.47
C HIS A 287 -17.32 1.92 -6.11
N LEU A 288 -16.40 2.50 -5.34
CA LEU A 288 -16.67 3.04 -4.01
C LEU A 288 -17.72 4.15 -4.02
N LEU A 289 -17.79 4.96 -5.06
CA LEU A 289 -18.68 6.10 -5.21
C LEU A 289 -19.70 5.92 -6.35
N ALA A 290 -19.94 4.68 -6.82
CA ALA A 290 -20.80 4.38 -7.95
C ALA A 290 -22.24 4.89 -7.78
N ASP A 291 -22.74 4.87 -6.54
CA ASP A 291 -24.08 5.33 -6.15
C ASP A 291 -24.12 6.80 -5.67
N ASP A 292 -22.99 7.52 -5.73
CA ASP A 292 -22.91 8.92 -5.31
C ASP A 292 -23.37 9.86 -6.45
N PRO A 293 -24.49 10.57 -6.28
CA PRO A 293 -25.05 11.38 -7.37
C PRO A 293 -24.16 12.55 -7.80
N VAL A 294 -23.23 12.97 -6.94
CA VAL A 294 -22.35 14.11 -7.19
C VAL A 294 -20.97 13.65 -7.68
N TYR A 295 -20.45 12.56 -7.14
CA TYR A 295 -19.05 12.16 -7.34
C TYR A 295 -18.87 10.98 -8.31
N ALA A 296 -19.89 10.21 -8.66
CA ALA A 296 -19.74 9.00 -9.48
C ALA A 296 -18.99 9.25 -10.80
N ALA A 297 -19.37 10.29 -11.56
CA ALA A 297 -18.71 10.60 -12.83
C ALA A 297 -17.24 11.05 -12.66
N ARG A 298 -16.95 11.88 -11.65
CA ARG A 298 -15.60 12.34 -11.32
C ARG A 298 -14.73 11.18 -10.80
N ALA A 299 -15.30 10.29 -10.00
CA ALA A 299 -14.64 9.09 -9.49
C ALA A 299 -14.28 8.14 -10.63
N ALA A 300 -15.15 7.94 -11.60
CA ALA A 300 -14.86 7.14 -12.78
C ALA A 300 -13.71 7.74 -13.62
N THR A 301 -13.67 9.05 -13.79
CA THR A 301 -12.55 9.73 -14.47
C THR A 301 -11.26 9.62 -13.66
N TRP A 302 -11.35 9.79 -12.33
CA TRP A 302 -10.23 9.61 -11.42
C TRP A 302 -9.61 8.23 -11.55
N SER A 303 -10.40 7.16 -11.42
CA SER A 303 -9.96 5.77 -11.50
C SER A 303 -9.27 5.46 -12.82
N ARG A 304 -9.81 6.00 -13.95
CA ARG A 304 -9.18 5.84 -15.27
C ARG A 304 -7.82 6.53 -15.40
N LYS A 305 -7.62 7.67 -14.74
CA LYS A 305 -6.38 8.47 -14.81
C LYS A 305 -5.35 8.11 -13.75
N LEU A 306 -5.73 7.28 -12.77
CA LEU A 306 -4.77 6.84 -11.77
C LEU A 306 -3.73 5.90 -12.39
N ARG A 307 -2.46 6.17 -12.10
CA ARG A 307 -1.31 5.36 -12.49
C ARG A 307 -0.36 5.17 -11.30
N ASP A 308 0.24 3.99 -11.21
CA ASP A 308 1.45 3.84 -10.42
C ASP A 308 2.62 4.55 -11.13
N ILE A 309 3.57 5.08 -10.38
CA ILE A 309 4.71 5.81 -10.97
C ILE A 309 5.49 4.96 -11.98
N HIS A 310 5.69 3.67 -11.71
CA HIS A 310 6.42 2.78 -12.62
C HIS A 310 5.62 2.50 -13.90
N GLU A 311 4.30 2.36 -13.77
CA GLU A 311 3.38 2.20 -14.90
C GLU A 311 3.41 3.45 -15.79
N TRP A 312 3.28 4.64 -15.21
CA TRP A 312 3.32 5.90 -15.93
C TRP A 312 4.63 6.10 -16.69
N LEU A 313 5.75 5.84 -16.01
CA LEU A 313 7.07 5.96 -16.64
C LEU A 313 7.24 4.99 -17.83
N ALA A 314 6.71 3.79 -17.73
CA ALA A 314 6.71 2.83 -18.84
C ALA A 314 5.80 3.29 -20.00
N GLU A 315 4.63 3.87 -19.70
CA GLU A 315 3.69 4.39 -20.70
C GLU A 315 4.29 5.55 -21.51
N ILE A 316 4.99 6.48 -20.86
CA ILE A 316 5.58 7.66 -21.53
C ILE A 316 6.95 7.40 -22.14
N GLY A 317 7.54 6.22 -21.90
CA GLY A 317 8.89 5.90 -22.33
C GLY A 317 9.94 6.69 -21.53
N PHE A 318 10.23 6.26 -20.29
CA PHE A 318 11.16 6.98 -19.41
C PHE A 318 12.59 7.02 -19.97
N ARG A 319 13.30 8.09 -19.64
CA ARG A 319 14.71 8.28 -19.98
C ARG A 319 15.56 7.27 -19.19
N LYS A 320 16.32 6.44 -19.89
CA LYS A 320 17.27 5.53 -19.25
C LYS A 320 18.46 6.30 -18.71
N PRO A 321 18.87 6.10 -17.46
CA PRO A 321 20.04 6.77 -16.89
C PRO A 321 21.33 6.23 -17.48
N ALA A 322 22.30 7.13 -17.73
CA ALA A 322 23.65 6.79 -18.21
C ALA A 322 24.65 6.60 -17.06
N ALA A 323 24.39 7.23 -15.89
CA ALA A 323 25.23 7.10 -14.71
C ALA A 323 24.59 6.16 -13.67
N PRO A 324 25.41 5.42 -12.88
CA PRO A 324 24.89 4.63 -11.78
C PRO A 324 24.31 5.54 -10.68
N ALA A 325 23.29 5.03 -9.97
CA ALA A 325 22.86 5.68 -8.73
C ALA A 325 24.02 5.72 -7.71
N SER A 326 23.98 6.68 -6.80
CA SER A 326 25.04 6.84 -5.79
C SER A 326 25.28 5.57 -4.96
N ALA A 327 24.23 4.75 -4.76
CA ALA A 327 24.34 3.46 -4.10
C ALA A 327 25.21 2.44 -4.86
N PHE A 328 25.51 2.66 -6.18
CA PHE A 328 26.24 1.74 -7.06
C PHE A 328 27.50 2.38 -7.65
N ALA A 329 27.93 3.54 -7.13
CA ALA A 329 29.00 4.33 -7.75
C ALA A 329 30.37 3.64 -7.73
N THR A 330 30.63 2.76 -6.77
CA THR A 330 31.94 2.10 -6.59
C THR A 330 32.01 0.69 -7.16
N GLU A 331 30.93 -0.08 -7.01
CA GLU A 331 30.86 -1.48 -7.50
C GLU A 331 29.43 -1.86 -7.89
N PRO A 332 29.24 -2.77 -8.87
CA PRO A 332 27.94 -3.36 -9.16
C PRO A 332 27.34 -4.01 -7.92
N GLN A 333 26.07 -3.73 -7.64
CA GLN A 333 25.39 -4.24 -6.45
C GLN A 333 24.30 -5.22 -6.83
N ARG A 334 24.18 -6.29 -6.04
CA ARG A 334 23.06 -7.21 -6.15
C ARG A 334 21.83 -6.60 -5.51
N LEU A 335 20.78 -6.46 -6.30
CA LEU A 335 19.49 -5.96 -5.88
C LEU A 335 18.44 -7.04 -6.08
N THR A 336 17.54 -7.22 -5.12
CA THR A 336 16.34 -8.04 -5.31
C THR A 336 15.09 -7.20 -5.23
N TYR A 337 14.00 -7.64 -5.87
CA TYR A 337 12.73 -6.92 -5.89
C TYR A 337 11.62 -7.73 -5.22
N HIS A 338 11.04 -7.16 -4.15
CA HIS A 338 9.82 -7.66 -3.54
C HIS A 338 8.61 -6.95 -4.14
N GLU A 339 7.77 -7.69 -4.83
CA GLU A 339 6.53 -7.16 -5.38
C GLU A 339 5.52 -6.90 -4.26
N SER A 340 5.12 -5.65 -4.12
CA SER A 340 4.00 -5.32 -3.23
C SER A 340 2.72 -5.94 -3.79
N CYS A 341 2.03 -6.74 -2.96
CA CYS A 341 0.87 -7.52 -3.40
C CYS A 341 -0.24 -6.67 -4.05
N HIS A 342 -0.53 -5.49 -3.50
CA HIS A 342 -1.51 -4.58 -4.07
C HIS A 342 -1.04 -3.90 -5.36
N LEU A 343 0.26 -3.83 -5.62
CA LEU A 343 0.79 -3.37 -6.90
C LEU A 343 0.65 -4.45 -7.96
N CYS A 344 1.17 -5.66 -7.68
CA CYS A 344 1.16 -6.74 -8.67
C CYS A 344 -0.23 -7.38 -8.87
N HIS A 345 -0.98 -7.64 -7.80
CA HIS A 345 -2.30 -8.29 -7.90
C HIS A 345 -3.44 -7.29 -8.06
N GLY A 346 -3.42 -6.17 -7.33
CA GLY A 346 -4.47 -5.16 -7.39
C GLY A 346 -4.39 -4.26 -8.62
N GLN A 347 -3.20 -3.76 -8.93
CA GLN A 347 -2.99 -2.82 -10.05
C GLN A 347 -2.46 -3.48 -11.33
N LYS A 348 -2.04 -4.76 -11.27
CA LYS A 348 -1.42 -5.50 -12.39
C LYS A 348 -0.10 -4.88 -12.88
N VAL A 349 0.60 -4.17 -12.01
CA VAL A 349 1.91 -3.55 -12.27
C VAL A 349 3.00 -4.43 -11.67
N SER A 350 3.69 -5.19 -12.49
CA SER A 350 4.72 -6.18 -12.09
C SER A 350 5.99 -6.06 -12.93
N ARG A 351 5.85 -5.88 -14.26
CA ARG A 351 6.95 -5.78 -15.21
C ARG A 351 7.66 -4.43 -15.14
N GLN A 352 6.92 -3.35 -14.99
CA GLN A 352 7.39 -1.98 -15.08
C GLN A 352 8.45 -1.62 -14.00
N PRO A 353 8.29 -1.96 -12.71
CA PRO A 353 9.36 -1.75 -11.73
C PRO A 353 10.66 -2.46 -12.09
N ARG A 354 10.57 -3.68 -12.66
CA ARG A 354 11.75 -4.44 -13.11
C ARG A 354 12.43 -3.82 -14.32
N GLU A 355 11.66 -3.26 -15.25
CA GLU A 355 12.19 -2.51 -16.40
C GLU A 355 13.03 -1.33 -15.94
N ILE A 356 12.55 -0.57 -14.94
CA ILE A 356 13.28 0.56 -14.35
C ILE A 356 14.56 0.05 -13.65
N LEU A 357 14.45 -0.98 -12.81
CA LEU A 357 15.59 -1.51 -12.06
C LEU A 357 16.68 -2.08 -13.00
N ARG A 358 16.30 -2.75 -14.08
CA ARG A 358 17.24 -3.28 -15.09
C ARG A 358 17.89 -2.18 -15.93
N ALA A 359 17.26 -1.02 -16.04
CA ALA A 359 17.83 0.12 -16.76
C ALA A 359 18.89 0.88 -15.95
N LEU A 360 19.02 0.62 -14.65
CA LEU A 360 19.99 1.28 -13.78
C LEU A 360 21.41 0.71 -14.02
N PRO A 361 22.40 1.51 -14.41
CA PRO A 361 23.78 1.05 -14.53
C PRO A 361 24.30 0.56 -13.16
N GLY A 362 25.08 -0.52 -13.15
CA GLY A 362 25.69 -1.10 -11.95
C GLY A 362 24.73 -1.94 -11.09
N VAL A 363 23.54 -2.24 -11.58
CA VAL A 363 22.58 -3.10 -10.87
C VAL A 363 22.58 -4.52 -11.45
N GLU A 364 22.79 -5.51 -10.58
CA GLU A 364 22.50 -6.91 -10.87
C GLU A 364 21.17 -7.28 -10.21
N LEU A 365 20.08 -7.33 -10.99
CA LEU A 365 18.76 -7.71 -10.47
C LEU A 365 18.69 -9.25 -10.29
N ARG A 366 18.54 -9.68 -9.03
CA ARG A 366 18.31 -11.07 -8.63
C ARG A 366 16.85 -11.27 -8.25
N GLU A 367 16.14 -12.13 -8.96
CA GLU A 367 14.73 -12.40 -8.63
C GLU A 367 14.60 -13.12 -7.28
N CYS A 368 13.69 -12.65 -6.46
CA CYS A 368 13.36 -13.27 -5.19
C CYS A 368 12.35 -14.41 -5.40
N ALA A 369 12.58 -15.56 -4.80
CA ALA A 369 11.56 -16.59 -4.77
C ALA A 369 10.28 -16.06 -4.09
N GLU A 370 9.14 -16.47 -4.60
CA GLU A 370 7.83 -16.00 -4.13
C GLU A 370 7.72 -14.45 -4.09
N ALA A 371 8.30 -13.74 -5.04
CA ALA A 371 8.34 -12.28 -5.07
C ALA A 371 6.95 -11.65 -4.87
N THR A 372 5.89 -12.25 -5.45
CA THR A 372 4.50 -11.78 -5.40
C THR A 372 3.76 -12.11 -4.09
N TRP A 373 4.32 -12.98 -3.24
CA TRP A 373 3.69 -13.33 -1.96
C TRP A 373 3.76 -12.18 -0.96
N CYS A 374 2.70 -12.02 -0.16
CA CYS A 374 2.62 -11.01 0.87
C CYS A 374 3.78 -11.13 1.89
N CYS A 375 4.33 -10.00 2.30
CA CYS A 375 5.36 -9.92 3.34
C CYS A 375 4.81 -9.95 4.78
N GLY A 376 3.48 -10.04 4.94
CA GLY A 376 2.81 -10.01 6.24
C GLY A 376 2.43 -8.62 6.77
N SER A 377 2.79 -7.53 6.09
CA SER A 377 2.43 -6.16 6.54
C SER A 377 0.92 -5.89 6.46
N ALA A 378 0.32 -6.03 5.27
CA ALA A 378 -1.11 -5.92 4.96
C ALA A 378 -1.86 -4.83 5.77
N GLY A 379 -1.41 -3.59 5.65
CA GLY A 379 -1.97 -2.44 6.38
C GLY A 379 -1.66 -2.49 7.88
N ILE A 380 -2.60 -2.95 8.68
CA ILE A 380 -2.44 -3.13 10.14
C ILE A 380 -2.44 -4.61 10.56
N TYR A 381 -2.34 -5.52 9.60
CA TYR A 381 -2.41 -6.96 9.88
C TYR A 381 -1.26 -7.43 10.79
N ASN A 382 -0.07 -6.91 10.61
CA ASN A 382 1.07 -7.19 11.50
C ASN A 382 0.86 -6.73 12.95
N ILE A 383 -0.09 -5.84 13.21
CA ILE A 383 -0.49 -5.41 14.56
C ILE A 383 -1.61 -6.31 15.09
N THR A 384 -2.57 -6.69 14.24
CA THR A 384 -3.77 -7.44 14.64
C THR A 384 -3.59 -8.96 14.62
N GLN A 385 -2.65 -9.45 13.79
CA GLN A 385 -2.33 -10.88 13.60
C GLN A 385 -0.79 -11.08 13.60
N PRO A 386 -0.10 -10.77 14.72
CA PRO A 386 1.36 -10.68 14.76
C PRO A 386 2.07 -12.02 14.49
N GLU A 387 1.46 -13.13 14.87
CA GLU A 387 2.03 -14.47 14.67
C GLU A 387 2.11 -14.82 13.19
N THR A 388 0.98 -14.76 12.48
CA THR A 388 0.93 -15.05 11.04
C THR A 388 1.75 -14.04 10.24
N ALA A 389 1.71 -12.75 10.61
CA ALA A 389 2.54 -11.71 10.00
C ALA A 389 4.03 -11.98 10.20
N GLY A 390 4.44 -12.47 11.39
CA GLY A 390 5.80 -12.86 11.71
C GLY A 390 6.28 -14.04 10.88
N TRP A 391 5.46 -15.08 10.73
CA TRP A 391 5.75 -16.23 9.88
C TRP A 391 5.95 -15.80 8.41
N LEU A 392 5.06 -15.01 7.87
CA LEU A 392 5.18 -14.48 6.49
C LEU A 392 6.43 -13.63 6.30
N GLN A 393 6.76 -12.80 7.30
CA GLN A 393 7.96 -11.98 7.28
C GLN A 393 9.22 -12.83 7.26
N GLN A 394 9.34 -13.84 8.16
CA GLN A 394 10.49 -14.74 8.23
C GLN A 394 10.68 -15.49 6.91
N ARG A 395 9.59 -16.04 6.33
CA ARG A 395 9.60 -16.70 5.03
C ARG A 395 10.12 -15.77 3.93
N LYS A 396 9.59 -14.55 3.85
CA LYS A 396 10.01 -13.57 2.84
C LYS A 396 11.48 -13.14 3.05
N VAL A 397 11.91 -12.90 4.27
CA VAL A 397 13.30 -12.55 4.61
C VAL A 397 14.26 -13.67 4.20
N GLY A 398 13.91 -14.92 4.45
CA GLY A 398 14.69 -16.07 4.00
C GLY A 398 14.90 -16.10 2.48
N HIS A 399 13.84 -15.84 1.70
CA HIS A 399 13.94 -15.75 0.24
C HIS A 399 14.80 -14.55 -0.22
N VAL A 400 14.70 -13.42 0.45
CA VAL A 400 15.55 -12.24 0.18
C VAL A 400 17.01 -12.56 0.45
N GLN A 401 17.35 -13.14 1.62
CA GLN A 401 18.70 -13.50 1.98
C GLN A 401 19.30 -14.52 1.00
N ALA A 402 18.51 -15.48 0.52
CA ALA A 402 18.94 -16.48 -0.47
C ALA A 402 19.40 -15.85 -1.79
N THR A 403 18.97 -14.62 -2.13
CA THR A 403 19.45 -13.91 -3.33
C THR A 403 20.88 -13.38 -3.19
N GLY A 404 21.39 -13.24 -1.96
CA GLY A 404 22.65 -12.57 -1.67
C GLY A 404 22.65 -11.08 -1.99
N ALA A 405 21.45 -10.47 -2.11
CA ALA A 405 21.30 -9.05 -2.41
C ALA A 405 21.61 -8.18 -1.18
N THR A 406 22.32 -7.08 -1.42
CA THR A 406 22.61 -6.04 -0.42
C THR A 406 21.52 -4.95 -0.40
N LEU A 407 20.70 -4.90 -1.46
CA LEU A 407 19.57 -3.99 -1.60
C LEU A 407 18.28 -4.75 -1.91
N VAL A 408 17.19 -4.33 -1.27
CA VAL A 408 15.84 -4.88 -1.50
C VAL A 408 14.94 -3.75 -1.97
N ALA A 409 14.51 -3.80 -3.22
CA ALA A 409 13.57 -2.81 -3.73
C ALA A 409 12.12 -3.21 -3.46
N THR A 410 11.28 -2.26 -3.07
CA THR A 410 9.83 -2.45 -2.94
C THR A 410 9.08 -1.13 -3.06
N ALA A 411 7.89 -1.14 -3.66
CA ALA A 411 7.09 0.04 -3.98
C ALA A 411 5.86 0.20 -3.07
N ASN A 412 6.03 -0.05 -1.77
CA ASN A 412 4.96 0.15 -0.79
C ASN A 412 5.51 0.39 0.61
N PRO A 413 5.08 1.45 1.33
CA PRO A 413 5.62 1.80 2.66
C PRO A 413 5.45 0.67 3.69
N GLY A 414 4.32 -0.02 3.70
CA GLY A 414 4.11 -1.14 4.63
C GLY A 414 5.06 -2.30 4.37
N CYS A 415 5.30 -2.66 3.11
CA CYS A 415 6.27 -3.71 2.74
C CYS A 415 7.70 -3.28 3.09
N HIS A 416 8.04 -2.00 2.85
CA HIS A 416 9.34 -1.42 3.20
C HIS A 416 9.64 -1.62 4.70
N LEU A 417 8.75 -1.16 5.57
CA LEU A 417 8.91 -1.28 7.03
C LEU A 417 8.95 -2.74 7.49
N GLN A 418 8.11 -3.59 6.92
CA GLN A 418 8.04 -5.00 7.28
C GLN A 418 9.35 -5.73 6.94
N LEU A 419 9.89 -5.48 5.74
CA LEU A 419 11.14 -6.08 5.30
C LEU A 419 12.34 -5.51 6.07
N GLU A 420 12.41 -4.20 6.26
CA GLU A 420 13.48 -3.56 7.02
C GLU A 420 13.57 -4.12 8.45
N ASN A 421 12.44 -4.23 9.14
CA ASN A 421 12.38 -4.79 10.50
C ASN A 421 12.74 -6.29 10.52
N GLY A 422 12.30 -7.04 9.52
CA GLY A 422 12.60 -8.46 9.41
C GLY A 422 14.08 -8.73 9.12
N LEU A 423 14.67 -7.98 8.20
CA LEU A 423 16.10 -8.07 7.86
C LEU A 423 16.99 -7.69 9.06
N LYS A 424 16.66 -6.62 9.78
CA LYS A 424 17.38 -6.23 11.01
C LYS A 424 17.38 -7.33 12.07
N ARG A 425 16.26 -8.05 12.23
CA ARG A 425 16.16 -9.16 13.20
C ARG A 425 16.88 -10.43 12.75
N ALA A 426 16.89 -10.70 11.45
CA ALA A 426 17.45 -11.91 10.88
C ALA A 426 18.97 -11.81 10.59
N THR A 427 19.53 -10.61 10.58
CA THR A 427 20.96 -10.40 10.32
C THR A 427 21.74 -10.53 11.62
N PRO A 428 22.80 -11.38 11.68
CA PRO A 428 23.65 -11.52 12.85
C PRO A 428 24.28 -10.19 13.28
N ALA A 429 24.52 -10.04 14.58
CA ALA A 429 25.17 -8.85 15.11
C ALA A 429 26.55 -8.63 14.44
N GLY A 430 26.79 -7.41 13.96
CA GLY A 430 28.03 -7.03 13.25
C GLY A 430 28.04 -7.30 11.75
N ALA A 431 27.08 -8.05 11.21
CA ALA A 431 26.95 -8.22 9.76
C ALA A 431 26.17 -7.07 9.13
N PRO A 432 26.47 -6.69 7.85
CA PRO A 432 25.74 -5.64 7.16
C PRO A 432 24.29 -6.07 6.89
N VAL A 433 23.35 -5.22 7.33
CA VAL A 433 21.93 -5.43 7.09
C VAL A 433 21.59 -4.95 5.66
N PRO A 434 20.96 -5.78 4.81
CA PRO A 434 20.49 -5.34 3.51
C PRO A 434 19.55 -4.14 3.65
N SER A 435 19.78 -3.11 2.84
CA SER A 435 18.95 -1.89 2.85
C SER A 435 17.69 -2.09 2.02
N VAL A 436 16.56 -1.53 2.50
CA VAL A 436 15.30 -1.51 1.74
C VAL A 436 15.15 -0.14 1.09
N VAL A 437 14.75 -0.11 -0.18
CA VAL A 437 14.67 1.11 -0.97
C VAL A 437 13.47 1.09 -1.92
N HIS A 438 12.93 2.26 -2.26
CA HIS A 438 11.93 2.36 -3.31
C HIS A 438 12.62 2.46 -4.68
N PRO A 439 12.17 1.74 -5.75
CA PRO A 439 12.83 1.77 -7.06
C PRO A 439 13.02 3.18 -7.62
N ILE A 440 12.04 4.08 -7.40
CA ILE A 440 12.08 5.45 -7.91
C ILE A 440 13.19 6.29 -7.28
N VAL A 441 13.59 5.98 -6.03
CA VAL A 441 14.72 6.67 -5.37
C VAL A 441 16.02 6.36 -6.07
N LEU A 442 16.23 5.12 -6.48
CA LEU A 442 17.42 4.73 -7.25
C LEU A 442 17.48 5.42 -8.62
N LEU A 443 16.35 5.53 -9.30
CA LEU A 443 16.26 6.23 -10.58
C LEU A 443 16.54 7.73 -10.41
N ALA A 444 15.97 8.38 -9.38
CA ALA A 444 16.24 9.78 -9.07
C ALA A 444 17.74 10.03 -8.75
N GLN A 445 18.36 9.13 -7.99
CA GLN A 445 19.79 9.19 -7.67
C GLN A 445 20.67 9.07 -8.93
N ALA A 446 20.30 8.19 -9.86
CA ALA A 446 20.99 8.04 -11.12
C ALA A 446 20.91 9.32 -11.97
N TYR A 447 19.74 9.92 -12.08
CA TYR A 447 19.58 11.20 -12.78
C TYR A 447 20.35 12.34 -12.11
N ALA A 448 20.39 12.38 -10.77
CA ALA A 448 21.18 13.37 -10.05
C ALA A 448 22.70 13.20 -10.24
N ALA A 449 23.18 11.96 -10.34
CA ALA A 449 24.58 11.66 -10.63
C ALA A 449 24.98 12.13 -12.04
N GLU A 450 24.15 11.94 -13.04
CA GLU A 450 24.35 12.46 -14.40
C GLU A 450 24.45 14.00 -14.43
N ALA A 451 23.50 14.66 -13.76
CA ALA A 451 23.48 16.12 -13.71
C ALA A 451 24.77 16.70 -13.12
N LYS A 452 25.31 16.08 -12.07
CA LYS A 452 26.60 16.45 -11.48
C LYS A 452 27.78 16.21 -12.42
N ALA A 453 27.75 15.09 -13.16
CA ALA A 453 28.84 14.76 -14.10
C ALA A 453 28.91 15.72 -15.31
N THR A 454 27.77 16.33 -15.65
CA THR A 454 27.66 17.30 -16.77
C THR A 454 27.85 18.75 -16.35
N ASP A 455 27.90 19.05 -15.03
CA ASP A 455 28.14 20.41 -14.52
C ASP A 455 29.63 20.73 -14.53
N PRO A 456 30.10 21.69 -15.36
CA PRO A 456 31.51 22.07 -15.45
C PRO A 456 32.08 22.66 -14.15
N SER A 457 31.23 23.17 -13.24
CA SER A 457 31.63 23.78 -11.97
C SER A 457 31.95 22.77 -10.87
N SER A 458 31.71 21.47 -11.12
CA SER A 458 31.97 20.39 -10.16
C SER A 458 33.34 19.70 -10.33
N ARG A 459 34.22 20.23 -11.21
CA ARG A 459 35.60 19.73 -11.43
C ARG A 459 36.64 20.56 -10.73
#